data_5f2c14963837d428556d723669c3e1b4
#
_entry.id   5f2c14963837d428556d723669c3e1b4
#
_cell.length_a   1.000
_cell.length_b   1.000
_cell.length_c   1.000
_cell.angle_alpha   90.00
_cell.angle_beta   90.00
_cell.angle_gamma   90.00
#
_symmetry.space_group_name_H-M   'P 1'
#
loop_
_entity.id
_entity.type
_entity.pdbx_description
1 polymer ?
#
loop_
_entity_poly.entity_id
_entity_poly.type
_entity_poly.pdbx_seq_one_letter_code
_entity_poly.pdbx_strand_id
1 'polypeptide(L)'
;VVSGDTTVTPNLIDLAHGTDYLVHEVIDKRYVDRTVSQLPPEQANALREHLLASHTTIEQVGRDVAEAACARNLVLTHLVPADNEVGRWRLAQKGYSGRLIVGADLMSLAVRH
;
A
#
# COMPACT_ATOMS: atom_id res chain seq x y z
N VAL A 1 3.74 -10.19 -8.85
CA VAL A 1 4.21 -8.83 -9.15
C VAL A 1 4.54 -8.11 -7.85
N VAL A 2 5.71 -7.52 -7.79
CA VAL A 2 6.19 -6.77 -6.63
C VAL A 2 6.33 -5.30 -7.05
N SER A 3 5.63 -4.40 -6.33
CA SER A 3 5.82 -2.96 -6.54
C SER A 3 7.09 -2.49 -5.82
N GLY A 4 7.73 -1.45 -6.34
CA GLY A 4 8.64 -0.63 -5.53
C GLY A 4 7.86 0.42 -4.77
N ASP A 5 8.55 1.42 -4.21
CA ASP A 5 7.89 2.59 -3.64
C ASP A 5 7.20 3.36 -4.78
N THR A 6 5.89 3.42 -4.73
CA THR A 6 5.12 4.02 -5.82
C THR A 6 3.74 4.48 -5.36
N THR A 7 3.23 5.50 -6.02
CA THR A 7 1.82 5.85 -5.95
C THR A 7 1.02 5.01 -6.97
N VAL A 8 -0.29 5.19 -7.02
CA VAL A 8 -1.14 4.48 -7.98
C VAL A 8 -0.77 4.89 -9.40
N THR A 9 -0.42 3.92 -10.24
CA THR A 9 -0.09 4.16 -11.66
C THR A 9 -0.80 3.17 -12.56
N PRO A 10 -1.27 3.61 -13.75
CA PRO A 10 -1.85 2.69 -14.73
C PRO A 10 -0.89 1.60 -15.19
N ASN A 11 0.39 1.90 -15.31
CA ASN A 11 1.39 0.93 -15.75
C ASN A 11 1.51 -0.25 -14.80
N LEU A 12 1.52 0.02 -13.49
CA LEU A 12 1.57 -1.06 -12.48
C LEU A 12 0.29 -1.90 -12.51
N ILE A 13 -0.86 -1.25 -12.66
CA ILE A 13 -2.15 -1.93 -12.75
C ILE A 13 -2.19 -2.86 -13.96
N ASP A 14 -1.74 -2.40 -15.12
CA ASP A 14 -1.67 -3.20 -16.32
C ASP A 14 -0.71 -4.38 -16.16
N LEU A 15 0.46 -4.14 -15.57
CA LEU A 15 1.46 -5.17 -15.34
C LEU A 15 0.96 -6.25 -14.39
N ALA A 16 0.19 -5.87 -13.38
CA ALA A 16 -0.33 -6.76 -12.36
C ALA A 16 -1.66 -7.41 -12.73
N HIS A 17 -2.23 -7.10 -13.90
CA HIS A 17 -3.55 -7.57 -14.30
C HIS A 17 -3.68 -9.09 -14.23
N GLY A 18 -4.63 -9.57 -13.43
CA GLY A 18 -4.91 -10.99 -13.28
C GLY A 18 -3.83 -11.79 -12.52
N THR A 19 -2.89 -11.12 -11.86
CA THR A 19 -1.83 -11.80 -11.12
C THR A 19 -2.37 -12.61 -9.94
N ASP A 20 -1.73 -13.72 -9.61
CA ASP A 20 -2.06 -14.50 -8.41
C ASP A 20 -1.68 -13.74 -7.14
N TYR A 21 -0.53 -13.08 -7.12
CA TYR A 21 -0.05 -12.30 -5.98
C TYR A 21 0.44 -10.94 -6.44
N LEU A 22 -0.12 -9.89 -5.88
CA LEU A 22 0.42 -8.55 -5.97
C LEU A 22 1.03 -8.20 -4.61
N VAL A 23 2.36 -8.06 -4.58
CA VAL A 23 3.09 -7.64 -3.38
C VAL A 23 3.32 -6.15 -3.51
N HIS A 24 2.74 -5.36 -2.61
CA HIS A 24 2.72 -3.91 -2.73
C HIS A 24 3.05 -3.24 -1.40
N GLU A 25 3.80 -2.12 -1.49
CA GLU A 25 4.05 -1.28 -0.34
C GLU A 25 2.80 -0.48 0.04
N VAL A 26 2.75 0.01 1.27
CA VAL A 26 1.62 0.80 1.75
C VAL A 26 2.06 1.77 2.84
N ILE A 27 1.49 2.98 2.81
CA ILE A 27 1.71 3.99 3.84
C ILE A 27 0.38 4.35 4.51
N ASP A 28 0.40 4.51 5.83
CA ASP A 28 -0.76 4.99 6.57
C ASP A 28 -0.77 6.51 6.56
N LYS A 29 -1.80 7.08 5.97
CA LYS A 29 -1.97 8.53 5.90
C LYS A 29 -1.98 9.19 7.28
N ARG A 30 -2.50 8.50 8.30
CA ARG A 30 -2.46 9.01 9.67
C ARG A 30 -1.04 9.20 10.19
N TYR A 31 -0.12 8.31 9.81
CA TYR A 31 1.29 8.46 10.15
C TYR A 31 1.88 9.70 9.47
N VAL A 32 1.54 9.93 8.20
CA VAL A 32 1.97 11.13 7.47
C VAL A 32 1.48 12.37 8.20
N ASP A 33 0.20 12.43 8.56
CA ASP A 33 -0.38 13.58 9.25
C ASP A 33 0.29 13.84 10.60
N ARG A 34 0.58 12.80 11.39
CA ARG A 34 1.29 12.95 12.66
C ARG A 34 2.72 13.44 12.47
N THR A 35 3.41 12.89 11.48
CA THR A 35 4.81 13.24 11.21
C THR A 35 4.94 14.72 10.83
N VAL A 36 4.08 15.21 9.94
CA VAL A 36 4.13 16.58 9.46
C VAL A 36 3.57 17.59 10.46
N SER A 37 2.76 17.15 11.42
CA SER A 37 2.15 18.05 12.41
C SER A 37 3.17 18.76 13.30
N GLN A 38 4.38 18.23 13.38
CA GLN A 38 5.48 18.80 14.18
C GLN A 38 6.34 19.78 13.40
N LEU A 39 6.04 20.01 12.12
CA LEU A 39 6.80 20.87 11.24
C LEU A 39 6.08 22.20 11.01
N PRO A 40 6.84 23.28 10.66
CA PRO A 40 6.21 24.51 10.17
C PRO A 40 5.30 24.23 8.97
N PRO A 41 4.21 25.00 8.77
CA PRO A 41 3.21 24.67 7.74
C PRO A 41 3.76 24.50 6.33
N GLU A 42 4.71 25.32 5.91
CA GLU A 42 5.30 25.21 4.57
C GLU A 42 6.06 23.89 4.39
N GLN A 43 6.86 23.51 5.39
CA GLN A 43 7.60 22.26 5.37
C GLN A 43 6.67 21.07 5.50
N ALA A 44 5.64 21.18 6.33
CA ALA A 44 4.64 20.14 6.52
C ALA A 44 3.92 19.82 5.20
N ASN A 45 3.49 20.84 4.48
CA ASN A 45 2.80 20.65 3.20
C ASN A 45 3.71 20.02 2.15
N ALA A 46 4.95 20.48 2.05
CA ALA A 46 5.92 19.95 1.09
C ALA A 46 6.23 18.48 1.36
N LEU A 47 6.45 18.12 2.62
CA LEU A 47 6.72 16.72 2.99
C LEU A 47 5.50 15.83 2.77
N ARG A 48 4.31 16.31 3.13
CA ARG A 48 3.06 15.57 2.91
C ARG A 48 2.88 15.26 1.42
N GLU A 49 3.03 16.26 0.57
CA GLU A 49 2.88 16.08 -0.88
C GLU A 49 3.89 15.08 -1.42
N HIS A 50 5.15 15.17 -0.96
CA HIS A 50 6.20 14.24 -1.37
C HIS A 50 5.88 12.80 -0.97
N LEU A 51 5.50 12.57 0.28
CA LEU A 51 5.20 11.23 0.79
C LEU A 51 3.99 10.62 0.07
N LEU A 52 2.93 11.41 -0.12
CA LEU A 52 1.72 10.91 -0.77
C LEU A 52 1.89 10.74 -2.29
N ALA A 53 2.79 11.49 -2.91
CA ALA A 53 3.09 11.33 -4.34
C ALA A 53 4.01 10.14 -4.62
N SER A 54 4.77 9.69 -3.61
CA SER A 54 5.77 8.63 -3.76
C SER A 54 5.31 7.27 -3.22
N HIS A 55 4.16 7.21 -2.54
CA HIS A 55 3.67 6.01 -1.89
C HIS A 55 2.18 5.80 -2.14
N THR A 56 1.73 4.56 -1.93
CA THR A 56 0.32 4.20 -2.04
C THR A 56 -0.29 4.08 -0.65
N THR A 57 -1.42 4.74 -0.42
CA THR A 57 -2.08 4.74 0.88
C THR A 57 -2.90 3.46 1.10
N ILE A 58 -3.29 3.23 2.37
CA ILE A 58 -4.17 2.10 2.73
C ILE A 58 -5.46 2.14 1.90
N GLU A 59 -6.04 3.32 1.74
CA GLU A 59 -7.30 3.51 1.02
C GLU A 59 -7.17 3.22 -0.48
N GLN A 60 -5.96 3.40 -1.05
CA GLN A 60 -5.71 3.23 -2.48
C GLN A 60 -5.29 1.83 -2.86
N VAL A 61 -4.49 1.16 -2.02
CA VAL A 61 -3.80 -0.07 -2.41
C VAL A 61 -4.76 -1.21 -2.77
N GLY A 62 -5.84 -1.35 -2.04
CA GLY A 62 -6.85 -2.37 -2.34
C GLY A 62 -7.81 -1.94 -3.45
N ARG A 63 -8.47 -0.79 -3.24
CA ARG A 63 -9.52 -0.29 -4.12
C ARG A 63 -9.00 0.14 -5.49
N ASP A 64 -7.92 0.92 -5.50
CA ASP A 64 -7.46 1.59 -6.73
C ASP A 64 -6.38 0.81 -7.47
N VAL A 65 -5.67 -0.09 -6.80
CA VAL A 65 -4.60 -0.88 -7.41
C VAL A 65 -5.00 -2.34 -7.55
N ALA A 66 -5.19 -3.05 -6.45
CA ALA A 66 -5.42 -4.50 -6.48
C ALA A 66 -6.75 -4.86 -7.16
N GLU A 67 -7.82 -4.14 -6.84
CA GLU A 67 -9.13 -4.39 -7.48
C GLU A 67 -9.10 -4.03 -8.96
N ALA A 68 -8.50 -2.89 -9.31
CA ALA A 68 -8.39 -2.47 -10.71
C ALA A 68 -7.53 -3.43 -11.53
N ALA A 69 -6.52 -4.05 -10.92
CA ALA A 69 -5.67 -5.05 -11.57
C ALA A 69 -6.29 -6.45 -11.57
N CYS A 70 -7.41 -6.66 -10.91
CA CYS A 70 -8.02 -7.99 -10.74
C CYS A 70 -7.04 -8.98 -10.10
N ALA A 71 -6.19 -8.52 -9.19
CA ALA A 71 -5.26 -9.38 -8.48
C ALA A 71 -6.02 -10.31 -7.54
N ARG A 72 -5.63 -11.58 -7.50
CA ARG A 72 -6.31 -12.58 -6.64
C ARG A 72 -5.95 -12.42 -5.19
N ASN A 73 -4.69 -12.08 -4.90
CA ASN A 73 -4.19 -11.85 -3.56
C ASN A 73 -3.38 -10.55 -3.53
N LEU A 74 -3.63 -9.74 -2.50
CA LEU A 74 -2.84 -8.55 -2.23
C LEU A 74 -2.02 -8.78 -0.97
N VAL A 75 -0.70 -8.72 -1.08
CA VAL A 75 0.22 -8.82 0.05
C VAL A 75 0.78 -7.44 0.34
N LEU A 76 0.51 -6.92 1.54
CA LEU A 76 1.08 -5.66 1.98
C LEU A 76 2.47 -5.90 2.55
N THR A 77 3.44 -5.17 2.05
CA THR A 77 4.82 -5.23 2.50
C THR A 77 5.36 -3.81 2.70
N HIS A 78 6.57 -3.68 3.24
CA HIS A 78 7.20 -2.38 3.47
C HIS A 78 6.22 -1.40 4.12
N LEU A 79 5.62 -1.86 5.24
CA LEU A 79 4.57 -1.13 5.94
C LEU A 79 5.14 0.13 6.59
N VAL A 80 4.50 1.28 6.38
CA VAL A 80 4.93 2.55 6.96
C VAL A 80 3.76 3.17 7.75
N PRO A 81 3.83 3.23 9.07
CA PRO A 81 4.89 2.72 9.94
C PRO A 81 4.76 1.21 10.20
N ALA A 82 5.89 0.53 10.37
CA ALA A 82 5.91 -0.92 10.54
C ALA A 82 5.27 -1.39 11.86
N ASP A 83 5.22 -0.52 12.86
CA ASP A 83 4.67 -0.82 14.20
C ASP A 83 3.18 -0.53 14.34
N ASN A 84 2.49 -0.23 13.23
CA ASN A 84 1.06 0.02 13.24
C ASN A 84 0.28 -1.26 13.60
N GLU A 85 -0.91 -1.06 14.17
CA GLU A 85 -1.81 -2.19 14.45
C GLU A 85 -2.28 -2.86 13.16
N VAL A 86 -2.37 -4.17 13.18
CA VAL A 86 -2.81 -4.96 12.01
C VAL A 86 -4.17 -4.50 11.51
N GLY A 87 -5.08 -4.10 12.42
CA GLY A 87 -6.40 -3.60 12.04
C GLY A 87 -6.36 -2.39 11.11
N ARG A 88 -5.32 -1.55 11.21
CA ARG A 88 -5.14 -0.42 10.29
C ARG A 88 -4.87 -0.91 8.87
N TRP A 89 -3.97 -1.87 8.72
CA TRP A 89 -3.61 -2.42 7.41
C TRP A 89 -4.79 -3.17 6.78
N ARG A 90 -5.63 -3.82 7.58
CA ARG A 90 -6.80 -4.53 7.07
C ARG A 90 -7.85 -3.62 6.46
N LEU A 91 -7.80 -2.32 6.70
CA LEU A 91 -8.66 -1.36 6.03
C LEU A 91 -8.43 -1.33 4.50
N ALA A 92 -7.30 -1.83 4.03
CA ALA A 92 -7.04 -1.98 2.60
C ALA A 92 -7.99 -2.97 1.91
N GLN A 93 -8.68 -3.83 2.67
CA GLN A 93 -9.69 -4.74 2.12
C GLN A 93 -10.90 -3.99 1.56
N LYS A 94 -11.16 -2.77 2.04
CA LYS A 94 -12.29 -1.98 1.59
C LYS A 94 -12.15 -1.64 0.09
N GLY A 95 -13.13 -2.07 -0.69
CA GLY A 95 -13.10 -1.89 -2.14
C GLY A 95 -12.30 -2.94 -2.90
N TYR A 96 -11.78 -3.94 -2.20
CA TYR A 96 -11.03 -5.04 -2.82
C TYR A 96 -11.73 -6.38 -2.55
N SER A 97 -12.05 -7.10 -3.61
CA SER A 97 -12.78 -8.36 -3.54
C SER A 97 -11.89 -9.59 -3.41
N GLY A 98 -10.58 -9.45 -3.61
CA GLY A 98 -9.64 -10.55 -3.47
C GLY A 98 -9.21 -10.78 -2.03
N ARG A 99 -8.18 -11.62 -1.84
CA ARG A 99 -7.67 -11.94 -0.52
C ARG A 99 -6.56 -10.96 -0.10
N LEU A 100 -6.76 -10.33 1.05
CA LEU A 100 -5.76 -9.44 1.64
C LEU A 100 -4.87 -10.21 2.61
N ILE A 101 -3.55 -10.09 2.46
CA ILE A 101 -2.55 -10.64 3.35
C ILE A 101 -1.68 -9.49 3.86
N VAL A 102 -1.67 -9.28 5.17
CA VAL A 102 -0.77 -8.28 5.77
C VAL A 102 0.58 -8.96 5.99
N GLY A 103 1.58 -8.56 5.22
CA GLY A 103 2.92 -9.11 5.32
C GLY A 103 3.61 -8.70 6.61
N ALA A 104 4.57 -9.50 7.01
CA ALA A 104 5.48 -9.18 8.10
C ALA A 104 6.89 -9.52 7.64
N ASP A 105 7.87 -8.90 8.30
CA ASP A 105 9.27 -9.26 8.04
C ASP A 105 9.43 -10.76 8.25
N LEU A 106 10.15 -11.42 7.39
CA LEU A 106 10.39 -12.86 7.42
C LEU A 106 9.18 -13.72 7.05
N MET A 107 8.09 -13.14 6.58
CA MET A 107 6.98 -13.94 6.07
C MET A 107 7.38 -14.62 4.77
N SER A 108 7.26 -15.94 4.75
CA SER A 108 7.44 -16.72 3.54
C SER A 108 6.09 -17.00 2.90
N LEU A 109 5.98 -16.68 1.61
CA LEU A 109 4.81 -17.01 0.83
C LEU A 109 5.11 -18.21 -0.05
N ALA A 110 4.33 -19.28 0.12
CA ALA A 110 4.40 -20.40 -0.80
C ALA A 110 3.69 -19.99 -2.09
N VAL A 111 4.45 -19.72 -3.13
CA VAL A 111 3.89 -19.48 -4.47
C VAL A 111 3.67 -20.84 -5.10
N ARG A 112 2.41 -21.16 -5.39
CA ARG A 112 2.06 -22.38 -6.11
C ARG A 112 1.90 -22.03 -7.58
N HIS A 113 2.64 -22.71 -8.37
CA HIS A 113 2.53 -22.63 -9.81
C HIS A 113 1.55 -23.67 -10.35
#